data_69df300ee95d8a94e7378b14b22c8ced
#
_entry.id   69df300ee95d8a94e7378b14b22c8ced
#
_cell.length_a   1.000
_cell.length_b   1.000
_cell.length_c   1.000
_cell.angle_alpha   90.00
_cell.angle_beta   90.00
_cell.angle_gamma   90.00
#
_symmetry.space_group_name_H-M   'P 1'
#
loop_
_entity.id
_entity.type
_entity.pdbx_description
1 polymer ?
#
loop_
_entity_poly.entity_id
_entity_poly.type
_entity_poly.pdbx_seq_one_letter_code
_entity_poly.pdbx_strand_id
1 'polypeptide(L)'
;MLLRCGTQNSKYSIALAPACASARRRLVVAGLQTRAFDFSSVAPPSLPASFPVCVAHSNRVASAGGDCVSHARLVSMSAKNLLPKPADAENSAAGGCLYLVGTPIGNLKDITLRALRILKEVDQIACEDTRHTQKLLTHYDIHKPLVSYHEHNEVTRAPELVVALEQGAKIALVSDAGMPLVSDPGHRLVTLCLRRHIPVVPIPGPSALLASLSASGLPSEEFLFVGFLPARSGERRRALERLRIEDRTIILYEAPHRVAECVADAREVLGNRSACIAREVTKLHEEFRRGKLSELSTSLEERPARGEITLLIGPEAPADARTHANSTQSLADRVEELIRQAKLDRKEALKLAAKERGLTRHDAYAQIVNAKAGQEDT
;
A
#
# COMPACT_ATOMS: atom_id res chain seq x y z
N MET A 1 -15.86 -0.17 7.72
CA MET A 1 -14.76 -1.00 8.23
C MET A 1 -14.85 -1.05 9.74
N LEU A 2 -15.21 -2.20 10.30
CA LEU A 2 -15.35 -2.40 11.73
C LEU A 2 -14.03 -2.88 12.30
N LEU A 3 -13.34 -2.07 13.07
CA LEU A 3 -12.18 -2.50 13.87
C LEU A 3 -12.70 -3.11 15.18
N ARG A 4 -12.60 -4.44 15.32
CA ARG A 4 -12.80 -5.11 16.60
C ARG A 4 -11.50 -5.07 17.38
N CYS A 5 -11.46 -4.30 18.44
CA CYS A 5 -10.42 -4.40 19.47
C CYS A 5 -10.83 -5.48 20.47
N GLY A 6 -10.14 -6.60 20.45
CA GLY A 6 -10.43 -7.73 21.35
C GLY A 6 -9.79 -7.53 22.72
N THR A 7 -10.54 -7.01 23.66
CA THR A 7 -10.32 -7.28 25.08
C THR A 7 -11.66 -7.75 25.66
N GLN A 8 -11.68 -8.90 26.26
CA GLN A 8 -12.83 -9.43 26.99
C GLN A 8 -13.23 -8.43 28.09
N ASN A 9 -14.40 -7.82 27.97
CA ASN A 9 -15.07 -6.85 28.84
C ASN A 9 -15.15 -5.39 28.36
N SER A 10 -15.15 -5.09 27.09
CA SER A 10 -15.52 -3.76 26.62
C SER A 10 -16.90 -3.77 25.93
N LYS A 11 -17.89 -3.10 26.53
CA LYS A 11 -19.26 -2.90 26.02
C LYS A 11 -19.36 -1.70 25.04
N TYR A 12 -18.28 -1.33 24.35
CA TYR A 12 -18.27 -0.15 23.49
C TYR A 12 -17.93 -0.52 22.04
N SER A 13 -18.76 -0.10 21.10
CA SER A 13 -18.51 -0.19 19.67
C SER A 13 -18.44 1.24 19.11
N ILE A 14 -17.33 1.56 18.42
CA ILE A 14 -17.16 2.83 17.71
C ILE A 14 -17.52 2.57 16.25
N ALA A 15 -18.60 3.18 15.76
CA ALA A 15 -18.95 3.18 14.35
C ALA A 15 -18.47 4.48 13.71
N LEU A 16 -17.54 4.38 12.76
CA LEU A 16 -17.18 5.45 11.84
C LEU A 16 -18.09 5.32 10.61
N ALA A 17 -18.93 6.33 10.38
CA ALA A 17 -19.73 6.40 9.16
C ALA A 17 -18.87 6.83 7.98
N PRO A 18 -18.99 6.21 6.79
CA PRO A 18 -18.32 6.67 5.58
C PRO A 18 -18.94 7.99 5.12
N ALA A 19 -18.10 8.97 4.80
CA ALA A 19 -18.50 10.19 4.15
C ALA A 19 -18.98 9.89 2.73
N CYS A 20 -20.31 9.86 2.55
CA CYS A 20 -20.93 9.78 1.23
C CYS A 20 -21.14 11.21 0.71
N ALA A 21 -20.50 11.56 -0.38
CA ALA A 21 -20.75 12.80 -1.10
C ALA A 21 -22.17 12.77 -1.69
N SER A 22 -22.86 13.89 -1.57
CA SER A 22 -24.20 14.20 -2.08
C SER A 22 -25.38 13.82 -1.21
N ALA A 23 -25.64 14.66 -0.19
CA ALA A 23 -26.99 15.10 0.18
C ALA A 23 -26.88 16.16 1.26
N ARG A 24 -27.23 17.40 0.93
CA ARG A 24 -27.46 18.47 1.91
C ARG A 24 -28.65 18.07 2.80
N ARG A 25 -28.37 17.52 3.99
CA ARG A 25 -29.34 17.48 5.07
C ARG A 25 -28.85 18.37 6.18
N ARG A 26 -29.62 19.45 6.44
CA ARG A 26 -29.42 20.34 7.59
C ARG A 26 -29.65 19.54 8.85
N LEU A 27 -28.62 19.43 9.68
CA LEU A 27 -28.79 18.99 11.05
C LEU A 27 -29.22 20.21 11.84
N VAL A 28 -30.49 20.25 12.24
CA VAL A 28 -31.02 21.28 13.15
C VAL A 28 -30.72 20.82 14.57
N VAL A 29 -29.70 21.38 15.19
CA VAL A 29 -29.54 21.31 16.65
C VAL A 29 -30.19 22.54 17.23
N ALA A 30 -31.18 22.33 18.06
CA ALA A 30 -31.94 23.42 18.67
C ALA A 30 -30.99 24.38 19.42
N GLY A 31 -30.95 25.64 18.96
CA GLY A 31 -30.44 26.76 19.73
C GLY A 31 -29.10 27.40 19.32
N LEU A 32 -28.44 27.00 18.23
CA LEU A 32 -27.23 27.67 17.78
C LEU A 32 -27.25 27.99 16.26
N GLN A 33 -27.39 29.27 15.94
CA GLN A 33 -27.23 29.80 14.57
C GLN A 33 -25.74 29.84 14.22
N THR A 34 -25.31 28.99 13.30
CA THR A 34 -23.97 29.08 12.71
C THR A 34 -23.99 30.03 11.51
N ARG A 35 -23.31 31.16 11.60
CA ARG A 35 -22.98 32.02 10.45
C ARG A 35 -21.91 31.34 9.63
N ALA A 36 -22.09 31.32 8.32
CA ALA A 36 -21.04 30.87 7.37
C ALA A 36 -19.86 31.87 7.41
N PHE A 37 -18.66 31.36 7.66
CA PHE A 37 -17.43 32.14 7.54
C PHE A 37 -16.74 31.80 6.23
N ASP A 38 -16.33 32.86 5.53
CA ASP A 38 -15.54 32.82 4.30
C ASP A 38 -14.05 32.72 4.67
N PHE A 39 -13.35 31.70 4.14
CA PHE A 39 -11.96 31.34 4.49
C PHE A 39 -10.94 31.91 3.48
N SER A 40 -10.99 33.16 3.16
CA SER A 40 -9.99 33.76 2.27
C SER A 40 -9.13 34.83 2.92
N SER A 41 -8.60 34.67 4.07
CA SER A 41 -7.48 35.47 4.59
C SER A 41 -7.39 35.47 6.11
N VAL A 42 -6.84 34.45 6.74
CA VAL A 42 -6.30 34.56 8.12
C VAL A 42 -5.27 33.49 8.40
N ALA A 43 -4.14 33.86 8.99
CA ALA A 43 -3.12 32.96 9.54
C ALA A 43 -3.71 32.01 10.59
N PRO A 44 -3.19 30.78 10.77
CA PRO A 44 -3.79 29.80 11.66
C PRO A 44 -3.73 30.26 13.11
N PRO A 45 -4.86 30.34 13.83
CA PRO A 45 -4.87 30.55 15.26
C PRO A 45 -4.42 29.27 15.98
N SER A 46 -3.67 29.45 17.07
CA SER A 46 -3.32 28.37 18.00
C SER A 46 -4.57 27.63 18.45
N LEU A 47 -4.62 26.33 18.23
CA LEU A 47 -5.71 25.45 18.62
C LEU A 47 -5.91 25.44 20.15
N PRO A 48 -7.13 25.59 20.66
CA PRO A 48 -7.40 25.42 22.09
C PRO A 48 -7.23 23.96 22.52
N ALA A 49 -6.69 23.75 23.71
CA ALA A 49 -6.26 22.45 24.24
C ALA A 49 -7.37 21.45 24.58
N SER A 50 -8.63 21.69 24.20
CA SER A 50 -9.74 20.76 24.49
C SER A 50 -10.86 20.86 23.46
N PHE A 51 -11.14 19.73 22.79
CA PHE A 51 -12.38 19.53 22.03
C PHE A 51 -13.33 18.64 22.81
N PRO A 52 -14.64 18.97 22.93
CA PRO A 52 -15.60 18.05 23.51
C PRO A 52 -15.92 16.90 22.54
N VAL A 53 -15.66 15.68 22.97
CA VAL A 53 -16.10 14.47 22.27
C VAL A 53 -17.43 14.03 22.86
N CYS A 54 -18.51 14.06 22.08
CA CYS A 54 -19.81 13.54 22.48
C CYS A 54 -19.84 12.01 22.30
N VAL A 55 -19.91 11.27 23.41
CA VAL A 55 -20.18 9.83 23.41
C VAL A 55 -21.65 9.64 23.77
N ALA A 56 -22.48 9.22 22.83
CA ALA A 56 -23.87 8.89 23.07
C ALA A 56 -23.98 7.44 23.60
N HIS A 57 -24.45 7.29 24.84
CA HIS A 57 -24.85 6.00 25.42
C HIS A 57 -26.34 5.78 25.19
N SER A 58 -26.70 4.73 24.45
CA SER A 58 -28.10 4.28 24.40
C SER A 58 -28.29 3.09 25.35
N ASN A 59 -28.76 3.34 26.54
CA ASN A 59 -29.34 2.31 27.40
C ASN A 59 -30.85 2.25 27.10
N ARG A 60 -31.30 1.22 26.40
CA ARG A 60 -32.73 0.88 26.35
C ARG A 60 -33.07 0.12 27.63
N VAL A 61 -33.71 0.81 28.54
CA VAL A 61 -34.49 0.18 29.62
C VAL A 61 -35.96 0.26 29.18
N ALA A 62 -36.53 -0.91 28.90
CA ALA A 62 -37.97 -0.99 28.66
C ALA A 62 -38.71 -0.82 29.99
N SER A 63 -39.41 0.30 30.20
CA SER A 63 -40.45 0.44 31.18
C SER A 63 -41.68 1.05 30.53
N ALA A 64 -42.82 0.46 30.83
CA ALA A 64 -44.12 0.86 30.33
C ALA A 64 -44.49 2.27 30.81
N GLY A 65 -44.79 3.20 29.87
CA GLY A 65 -45.50 4.44 30.09
C GLY A 65 -44.65 5.56 30.70
N GLY A 66 -44.28 6.54 29.87
CA GLY A 66 -43.75 7.82 30.37
C GLY A 66 -42.66 8.38 29.44
N ASP A 67 -42.73 9.66 29.19
CA ASP A 67 -41.85 10.42 28.28
C ASP A 67 -40.34 10.20 28.51
N CYS A 68 -39.65 9.86 27.44
CA CYS A 68 -38.21 9.59 27.46
C CYS A 68 -37.42 10.91 27.42
N VAL A 69 -37.01 11.44 28.57
CA VAL A 69 -36.03 12.54 28.65
C VAL A 69 -34.65 11.96 28.67
N SER A 70 -33.93 12.04 27.53
CA SER A 70 -32.53 11.61 27.42
C SER A 70 -31.61 12.64 28.08
N HIS A 71 -31.04 12.31 29.24
CA HIS A 71 -29.95 13.07 29.84
C HIS A 71 -28.60 12.67 29.21
N ALA A 72 -28.06 13.51 28.33
CA ALA A 72 -26.69 13.38 27.87
C ALA A 72 -25.73 13.96 28.93
N ARG A 73 -24.94 13.12 29.59
CA ARG A 73 -23.83 13.58 30.43
C ARG A 73 -22.60 13.84 29.54
N LEU A 74 -22.20 15.10 29.48
CA LEU A 74 -20.93 15.50 28.88
C LEU A 74 -19.76 15.06 29.81
N VAL A 75 -18.98 14.07 29.41
CA VAL A 75 -17.75 13.71 30.08
C VAL A 75 -16.63 14.39 29.32
N SER A 76 -16.02 15.43 29.91
CA SER A 76 -14.83 16.07 29.40
C SER A 76 -13.63 15.13 29.64
N MET A 77 -13.14 14.48 28.59
CA MET A 77 -11.87 13.73 28.62
C MET A 77 -10.75 14.62 28.09
N SER A 78 -9.72 14.83 28.87
CA SER A 78 -8.51 15.56 28.45
C SER A 78 -7.84 14.80 27.30
N ALA A 79 -7.49 15.50 26.23
CA ALA A 79 -6.77 14.94 25.06
C ALA A 79 -5.47 14.22 25.42
N LYS A 80 -4.89 14.48 26.61
CA LYS A 80 -3.72 13.80 27.12
C LYS A 80 -3.90 12.31 27.41
N ASN A 81 -5.15 11.83 27.55
CA ASN A 81 -5.46 10.43 27.87
C ASN A 81 -5.94 9.61 26.66
N LEU A 82 -6.02 10.21 25.47
CA LEU A 82 -6.50 9.55 24.25
C LEU A 82 -5.37 8.95 23.36
N LEU A 83 -4.14 9.33 23.62
CA LEU A 83 -3.00 8.71 22.95
C LEU A 83 -2.56 7.51 23.81
N PRO A 84 -2.58 6.26 23.29
CA PRO A 84 -1.91 5.16 23.96
C PRO A 84 -0.45 5.56 24.15
N LYS A 85 0.10 5.32 25.35
CA LYS A 85 1.54 5.45 25.56
C LYS A 85 2.23 4.69 24.43
N PRO A 86 3.25 5.29 23.78
CA PRO A 86 4.02 4.58 22.76
C PRO A 86 4.46 3.24 23.34
N ALA A 87 4.24 2.16 22.60
CA ALA A 87 4.68 0.82 22.98
C ALA A 87 6.21 0.72 23.23
N ASP A 88 6.92 1.78 22.88
CA ASP A 88 8.37 1.91 22.96
C ASP A 88 8.92 2.08 24.40
N ALA A 89 8.08 2.41 25.37
CA ALA A 89 8.53 2.68 26.75
C ALA A 89 8.66 1.40 27.61
N GLU A 90 8.09 0.28 27.16
CA GLU A 90 8.04 -0.96 27.97
C GLU A 90 8.99 -2.06 27.50
N ASN A 91 9.59 -1.93 26.32
CA ASN A 91 10.57 -2.90 25.80
C ASN A 91 12.03 -2.48 25.98
N SER A 92 12.33 -1.62 26.96
CA SER A 92 13.69 -1.47 27.47
C SER A 92 14.02 -2.63 28.42
N ALA A 93 13.86 -3.88 27.95
CA ALA A 93 14.59 -4.98 28.54
C ALA A 93 16.08 -4.61 28.50
N ALA A 94 16.83 -4.95 29.54
CA ALA A 94 18.27 -4.66 29.72
C ALA A 94 19.17 -5.34 28.67
N GLY A 95 18.72 -5.46 27.42
CA GLY A 95 19.37 -6.10 26.29
C GLY A 95 19.40 -5.21 25.05
N GLY A 96 20.33 -5.49 24.14
CA GLY A 96 20.44 -4.80 22.86
C GLY A 96 19.22 -5.00 21.97
N CYS A 97 19.05 -4.09 21.02
CA CYS A 97 17.91 -4.09 20.08
C CYS A 97 18.34 -3.59 18.70
N LEU A 98 17.91 -4.29 17.66
CA LEU A 98 18.06 -3.85 16.28
C LEU A 98 16.80 -3.10 15.82
N TYR A 99 16.96 -1.85 15.43
CA TYR A 99 15.89 -1.03 14.84
C TYR A 99 16.05 -0.96 13.32
N LEU A 100 15.01 -1.34 12.58
CA LEU A 100 14.96 -1.19 11.12
C LEU A 100 14.28 0.14 10.82
N VAL A 101 15.04 1.16 10.43
CA VAL A 101 14.53 2.52 10.35
C VAL A 101 14.35 2.95 8.90
N GLY A 102 13.11 3.26 8.52
CA GLY A 102 12.81 3.83 7.20
C GLY A 102 13.32 5.27 7.07
N THR A 103 14.03 5.55 5.98
CA THR A 103 14.61 6.85 5.63
C THR A 103 13.83 7.53 4.51
N PRO A 104 13.96 8.85 4.31
CA PRO A 104 13.33 9.55 3.20
C PRO A 104 13.76 9.00 1.83
N ILE A 105 12.82 8.99 0.89
CA ILE A 105 13.06 8.56 -0.51
C ILE A 105 13.31 9.74 -1.46
N GLY A 106 13.52 10.93 -0.92
CA GLY A 106 13.79 12.13 -1.70
C GLY A 106 13.38 13.43 -1.01
N ASN A 107 12.33 13.40 -0.21
CA ASN A 107 11.90 14.54 0.58
C ASN A 107 12.24 14.31 2.06
N LEU A 108 13.17 15.07 2.60
CA LEU A 108 13.60 14.93 3.99
C LEU A 108 12.43 15.02 5.00
N LYS A 109 11.37 15.77 4.68
CA LYS A 109 10.19 15.93 5.54
C LYS A 109 9.35 14.66 5.72
N ASP A 110 9.57 13.65 4.90
CA ASP A 110 8.84 12.38 4.99
C ASP A 110 9.36 11.47 6.11
N ILE A 111 10.47 11.81 6.76
CA ILE A 111 10.94 11.06 7.92
C ILE A 111 9.95 11.16 9.07
N THR A 112 9.70 10.04 9.76
CA THR A 112 8.78 10.05 10.89
C THR A 112 9.45 10.60 12.17
N LEU A 113 8.64 11.20 13.04
CA LEU A 113 9.12 11.66 14.36
C LEU A 113 9.69 10.51 15.20
N ARG A 114 9.14 9.29 15.06
CA ARG A 114 9.65 8.10 15.74
C ARG A 114 11.01 7.69 15.18
N ALA A 115 11.22 7.76 13.88
CA ALA A 115 12.53 7.49 13.27
C ALA A 115 13.59 8.46 13.78
N LEU A 116 13.30 9.77 13.81
CA LEU A 116 14.22 10.79 14.35
C LEU A 116 14.58 10.53 15.83
N ARG A 117 13.58 10.15 16.65
CA ARG A 117 13.82 9.82 18.06
C ARG A 117 14.74 8.61 18.19
N ILE A 118 14.46 7.53 17.48
CA ILE A 118 15.27 6.31 17.53
C ILE A 118 16.70 6.56 17.04
N LEU A 119 16.89 7.29 15.95
CA LEU A 119 18.22 7.65 15.44
C LEU A 119 19.03 8.49 16.44
N LYS A 120 18.37 9.25 17.33
CA LYS A 120 19.02 9.98 18.43
C LYS A 120 19.34 9.10 19.64
N GLU A 121 18.57 8.03 19.87
CA GLU A 121 18.67 7.16 21.05
C GLU A 121 19.63 5.99 20.86
N VAL A 122 19.86 5.49 19.64
CA VAL A 122 20.74 4.34 19.38
C VAL A 122 22.20 4.65 19.64
N ASP A 123 23.00 3.62 19.90
CA ASP A 123 24.44 3.76 20.12
C ASP A 123 25.21 3.92 18.82
N GLN A 124 24.77 3.26 17.75
CA GLN A 124 25.35 3.38 16.41
C GLN A 124 24.32 3.11 15.32
N ILE A 125 24.64 3.54 14.09
CA ILE A 125 23.79 3.40 12.92
C ILE A 125 24.58 2.61 11.86
N ALA A 126 24.04 1.45 11.46
CA ALA A 126 24.52 0.66 10.33
C ALA A 126 23.81 1.16 9.06
N CYS A 127 24.56 1.48 8.02
CA CYS A 127 24.04 2.09 6.78
C CYS A 127 24.82 1.63 5.55
N GLU A 128 24.18 1.70 4.39
CA GLU A 128 24.79 1.29 3.13
C GLU A 128 25.91 2.26 2.71
N ASP A 129 25.59 3.53 2.48
CA ASP A 129 26.58 4.60 2.25
C ASP A 129 26.60 5.57 3.44
N THR A 130 27.71 5.58 4.18
CA THR A 130 27.94 6.48 5.33
C THR A 130 27.88 7.94 4.95
N ARG A 131 28.28 8.29 3.73
CA ARG A 131 28.26 9.68 3.23
C ARG A 131 26.83 10.16 2.98
N HIS A 132 25.98 9.27 2.45
CA HIS A 132 24.57 9.56 2.22
C HIS A 132 23.84 9.73 3.55
N THR A 133 23.97 8.75 4.42
CA THR A 133 23.37 8.79 5.77
C THR A 133 23.85 9.98 6.59
N GLN A 134 25.15 10.35 6.51
CA GLN A 134 25.69 11.51 7.21
C GLN A 134 24.97 12.82 6.82
N LYS A 135 24.60 13.01 5.54
CA LYS A 135 23.83 14.20 5.12
C LYS A 135 22.46 14.27 5.78
N LEU A 136 21.75 13.12 5.86
CA LEU A 136 20.48 13.01 6.55
C LEU A 136 20.63 13.37 8.04
N LEU A 137 21.58 12.75 8.71
CA LEU A 137 21.82 12.98 10.15
C LEU A 137 22.21 14.42 10.45
N THR A 138 23.08 15.03 9.63
CA THR A 138 23.48 16.43 9.77
C THR A 138 22.28 17.37 9.62
N HIS A 139 21.36 17.10 8.68
CA HIS A 139 20.17 17.91 8.52
C HIS A 139 19.28 17.95 9.76
N TYR A 140 19.23 16.84 10.53
CA TYR A 140 18.42 16.72 11.74
C TYR A 140 19.20 16.89 13.04
N ASP A 141 20.45 17.37 12.95
CA ASP A 141 21.34 17.57 14.10
C ASP A 141 21.47 16.27 14.94
N ILE A 142 21.78 15.17 14.27
CA ILE A 142 22.00 13.85 14.88
C ILE A 142 23.47 13.47 14.72
N HIS A 143 24.14 13.23 15.85
CA HIS A 143 25.57 12.90 15.89
C HIS A 143 25.73 11.48 16.48
N LYS A 144 25.83 10.48 15.60
CA LYS A 144 25.99 9.07 15.99
C LYS A 144 27.07 8.40 15.16
N PRO A 145 27.80 7.44 15.73
CA PRO A 145 28.74 6.62 14.98
C PRO A 145 28.05 5.91 13.81
N LEU A 146 28.65 5.97 12.63
CA LEU A 146 28.19 5.27 11.43
C LEU A 146 29.07 4.05 11.17
N VAL A 147 28.45 2.93 10.85
CA VAL A 147 29.10 1.69 10.44
C VAL A 147 28.59 1.32 9.05
N SER A 148 29.53 1.13 8.10
CA SER A 148 29.16 0.68 6.76
C SER A 148 28.68 -0.77 6.79
N TYR A 149 27.47 -1.01 6.24
CA TYR A 149 26.83 -2.32 6.11
C TYR A 149 26.15 -2.42 4.76
N HIS A 150 26.75 -3.12 3.81
CA HIS A 150 26.27 -3.28 2.43
C HIS A 150 26.48 -4.73 1.96
N GLU A 151 25.94 -5.10 0.82
CA GLU A 151 25.93 -6.45 0.28
C GLU A 151 27.33 -7.11 0.25
N HIS A 152 28.39 -6.34 -0.06
CA HIS A 152 29.75 -6.88 -0.16
C HIS A 152 30.43 -7.12 1.20
N ASN A 153 29.97 -6.50 2.30
CA ASN A 153 30.59 -6.66 3.62
C ASN A 153 29.68 -7.33 4.66
N GLU A 154 28.42 -7.61 4.34
CA GLU A 154 27.43 -8.13 5.31
C GLU A 154 27.86 -9.47 5.95
N VAL A 155 28.68 -10.28 5.22
CA VAL A 155 29.16 -11.57 5.73
C VAL A 155 30.05 -11.39 6.97
N THR A 156 30.90 -10.37 6.98
CA THR A 156 31.82 -10.05 8.08
C THR A 156 31.19 -9.12 9.10
N ARG A 157 30.43 -8.12 8.67
CA ARG A 157 29.84 -7.10 9.53
C ARG A 157 28.65 -7.57 10.35
N ALA A 158 27.80 -8.47 9.81
CA ALA A 158 26.63 -8.93 10.55
C ALA A 158 27.00 -9.63 11.87
N PRO A 159 27.99 -10.55 11.93
CA PRO A 159 28.42 -11.13 13.21
C PRO A 159 28.95 -10.09 14.21
N GLU A 160 29.74 -9.09 13.75
CA GLU A 160 30.28 -8.03 14.62
C GLU A 160 29.15 -7.21 15.27
N LEU A 161 28.13 -6.81 14.48
CA LEU A 161 26.97 -6.09 14.96
C LEU A 161 26.13 -6.94 15.93
N VAL A 162 26.00 -8.24 15.68
CA VAL A 162 25.28 -9.16 16.59
C VAL A 162 25.99 -9.24 17.93
N VAL A 163 27.33 -9.33 17.99
CA VAL A 163 28.09 -9.33 19.25
C VAL A 163 27.83 -8.04 20.04
N ALA A 164 27.85 -6.87 19.38
CA ALA A 164 27.53 -5.61 20.03
C ALA A 164 26.09 -5.58 20.58
N LEU A 165 25.13 -6.10 19.82
CA LEU A 165 23.73 -6.24 20.25
C LEU A 165 23.60 -7.18 21.45
N GLU A 166 24.29 -8.32 21.47
CA GLU A 166 24.32 -9.25 22.62
C GLU A 166 24.92 -8.58 23.89
N GLN A 167 25.83 -7.64 23.72
CA GLN A 167 26.40 -6.82 24.79
C GLN A 167 25.49 -5.68 25.25
N GLY A 168 24.29 -5.56 24.69
CA GLY A 168 23.29 -4.58 25.10
C GLY A 168 23.24 -3.32 24.24
N ALA A 169 24.03 -3.22 23.16
CA ALA A 169 23.99 -2.07 22.27
C ALA A 169 22.65 -1.97 21.51
N LYS A 170 22.19 -0.74 21.30
CA LYS A 170 21.05 -0.41 20.43
C LYS A 170 21.58 0.03 19.06
N ILE A 171 21.20 -0.66 18.01
CA ILE A 171 21.68 -0.38 16.65
C ILE A 171 20.50 -0.08 15.74
N ALA A 172 20.60 1.00 14.95
CA ALA A 172 19.69 1.26 13.86
C ALA A 172 20.31 0.74 12.54
N LEU A 173 19.55 -0.01 11.76
CA LEU A 173 19.87 -0.31 10.38
C LEU A 173 19.04 0.60 9.48
N VAL A 174 19.68 1.33 8.59
CA VAL A 174 19.08 2.20 7.58
C VAL A 174 19.59 1.84 6.19
N SER A 175 18.75 2.05 5.18
CA SER A 175 19.14 2.06 3.77
C SER A 175 19.35 3.50 3.28
N ASP A 176 19.88 3.66 2.08
CA ASP A 176 20.06 4.98 1.48
C ASP A 176 18.71 5.69 1.24
N ALA A 177 17.65 4.92 0.92
CA ALA A 177 16.33 5.45 0.70
C ALA A 177 15.23 4.42 1.02
N GLY A 178 14.25 4.79 1.82
CA GLY A 178 13.11 3.94 2.14
C GLY A 178 13.33 2.97 3.29
N MET A 179 12.66 1.82 3.23
CA MET A 179 12.74 0.78 4.25
C MET A 179 13.91 -0.16 3.96
N PRO A 180 14.80 -0.43 4.95
CA PRO A 180 15.85 -1.42 4.79
C PRO A 180 15.27 -2.81 4.49
N LEU A 181 16.03 -3.69 3.86
CA LEU A 181 15.68 -5.03 3.38
C LEU A 181 14.77 -5.08 2.13
N VAL A 182 14.19 -3.99 1.71
CA VAL A 182 13.31 -3.94 0.53
C VAL A 182 14.13 -3.56 -0.70
N SER A 183 14.74 -4.52 -1.36
CA SER A 183 15.79 -4.38 -2.40
C SER A 183 17.11 -3.81 -1.88
N ASP A 184 17.32 -3.89 -0.56
CA ASP A 184 18.47 -3.37 0.17
C ASP A 184 19.08 -4.44 1.09
N PRO A 185 20.34 -4.30 1.52
CA PRO A 185 20.98 -5.23 2.43
C PRO A 185 20.31 -5.25 3.81
N GLY A 186 20.49 -6.34 4.57
CA GLY A 186 19.98 -6.44 5.94
C GLY A 186 19.40 -7.79 6.32
N HIS A 187 18.95 -8.60 5.36
CA HIS A 187 18.32 -9.89 5.64
C HIS A 187 19.20 -10.80 6.51
N ARG A 188 20.51 -10.81 6.25
CA ARG A 188 21.47 -11.62 7.02
C ARG A 188 21.52 -11.17 8.48
N LEU A 189 21.65 -9.87 8.74
CA LEU A 189 21.68 -9.31 10.09
C LEU A 189 20.41 -9.63 10.87
N VAL A 190 19.24 -9.39 10.26
CA VAL A 190 17.95 -9.71 10.88
C VAL A 190 17.83 -11.20 11.20
N THR A 191 18.23 -12.07 10.26
CA THR A 191 18.19 -13.53 10.47
C THR A 191 19.10 -13.95 11.65
N LEU A 192 20.28 -13.37 11.77
CA LEU A 192 21.19 -13.65 12.89
C LEU A 192 20.62 -13.13 14.22
N CYS A 193 20.06 -11.91 14.26
CA CYS A 193 19.41 -11.36 15.45
C CYS A 193 18.27 -12.27 15.94
N LEU A 194 17.39 -12.72 15.02
CA LEU A 194 16.28 -13.61 15.37
C LEU A 194 16.77 -14.96 15.94
N ARG A 195 17.83 -15.54 15.36
CA ARG A 195 18.44 -16.78 15.86
C ARG A 195 19.07 -16.64 17.25
N ARG A 196 19.48 -15.43 17.60
CA ARG A 196 20.08 -15.08 18.90
C ARG A 196 19.07 -14.48 19.87
N HIS A 197 17.78 -14.49 19.53
CA HIS A 197 16.69 -13.91 20.33
C HIS A 197 16.88 -12.42 20.64
N ILE A 198 17.61 -11.70 19.77
CA ILE A 198 17.77 -10.25 19.85
C ILE A 198 16.52 -9.60 19.29
N PRO A 199 15.88 -8.67 20.02
CA PRO A 199 14.70 -7.95 19.52
C PRO A 199 15.00 -7.19 18.21
N VAL A 200 14.11 -7.32 17.23
CA VAL A 200 14.14 -6.57 15.97
C VAL A 200 12.86 -5.75 15.87
N VAL A 201 13.02 -4.43 15.85
CA VAL A 201 11.88 -3.49 15.90
C VAL A 201 11.80 -2.68 14.61
N PRO A 202 10.73 -2.85 13.80
CA PRO A 202 10.53 -2.02 12.62
C PRO A 202 10.03 -0.62 13.00
N ILE A 203 10.65 0.39 12.42
CA ILE A 203 10.23 1.78 12.49
C ILE A 203 9.69 2.17 11.11
N PRO A 204 8.37 2.20 10.91
CA PRO A 204 7.78 2.51 9.62
C PRO A 204 8.26 3.85 9.06
N GLY A 205 8.43 3.89 7.76
CA GLY A 205 8.89 5.08 7.05
C GLY A 205 8.42 5.12 5.60
N PRO A 206 8.94 6.06 4.81
CA PRO A 206 8.64 6.20 3.39
C PRO A 206 8.96 4.92 2.61
N SER A 207 8.21 4.70 1.54
CA SER A 207 8.40 3.57 0.63
C SER A 207 7.99 3.96 -0.78
N ALA A 208 8.94 3.95 -1.72
CA ALA A 208 8.67 4.24 -3.12
C ALA A 208 7.66 3.27 -3.72
N LEU A 209 7.73 2.00 -3.34
CA LEU A 209 6.79 0.94 -3.72
C LEU A 209 5.35 1.32 -3.35
N LEU A 210 5.09 1.61 -2.07
CA LEU A 210 3.72 1.89 -1.59
C LEU A 210 3.21 3.27 -2.05
N ALA A 211 4.08 4.28 -2.06
CA ALA A 211 3.71 5.61 -2.56
C ALA A 211 3.35 5.55 -4.05
N SER A 212 4.13 4.83 -4.86
CA SER A 212 3.86 4.64 -6.28
C SER A 212 2.57 3.85 -6.52
N LEU A 213 2.35 2.76 -5.79
CA LEU A 213 1.14 1.95 -5.92
C LEU A 213 -0.11 2.75 -5.60
N SER A 214 -0.10 3.46 -4.47
CA SER A 214 -1.25 4.28 -4.02
C SER A 214 -1.64 5.36 -5.02
N ALA A 215 -0.67 5.91 -5.76
CA ALA A 215 -0.90 6.96 -6.75
C ALA A 215 -0.99 6.43 -8.19
N SER A 216 -0.80 5.14 -8.44
CA SER A 216 -0.75 4.57 -9.80
C SER A 216 -2.10 4.58 -10.52
N GLY A 217 -3.20 4.39 -9.79
CA GLY A 217 -4.53 4.12 -10.34
C GLY A 217 -4.73 2.67 -10.80
N LEU A 218 -3.78 1.78 -10.52
CA LEU A 218 -3.89 0.35 -10.75
C LEU A 218 -4.53 -0.35 -9.53
N PRO A 219 -5.09 -1.57 -9.67
CA PRO A 219 -5.58 -2.36 -8.54
C PRO A 219 -4.51 -2.53 -7.47
N SER A 220 -4.86 -2.29 -6.21
CA SER A 220 -3.92 -2.27 -5.07
C SER A 220 -4.27 -3.25 -3.96
N GLU A 221 -5.37 -4.01 -4.11
CA GLU A 221 -5.80 -5.01 -3.13
C GLU A 221 -4.79 -6.13 -2.98
N GLU A 222 -4.26 -6.59 -4.12
CA GLU A 222 -3.19 -7.56 -4.20
C GLU A 222 -2.12 -7.07 -5.18
N PHE A 223 -0.86 -7.20 -4.81
CA PHE A 223 0.27 -6.82 -5.67
C PHE A 223 1.47 -7.73 -5.45
N LEU A 224 2.32 -7.81 -6.46
CA LEU A 224 3.58 -8.55 -6.41
C LEU A 224 4.74 -7.56 -6.59
N PHE A 225 5.59 -7.43 -5.56
CA PHE A 225 6.84 -6.70 -5.67
C PHE A 225 7.96 -7.64 -6.10
N VAL A 226 8.64 -7.31 -7.18
CA VAL A 226 9.72 -8.12 -7.78
C VAL A 226 11.10 -7.49 -7.58
N GLY A 227 11.15 -6.17 -7.35
CA GLY A 227 12.40 -5.42 -7.30
C GLY A 227 12.98 -5.17 -8.70
N PHE A 228 14.31 -5.27 -8.86
CA PHE A 228 14.97 -5.05 -10.13
C PHE A 228 14.99 -6.33 -10.99
N LEU A 229 14.62 -6.18 -12.26
CA LEU A 229 14.77 -7.24 -13.24
C LEU A 229 16.24 -7.36 -13.72
N PRO A 230 16.65 -8.53 -14.24
CA PRO A 230 17.98 -8.71 -14.82
C PRO A 230 18.30 -7.67 -15.89
N ALA A 231 19.56 -7.21 -15.93
CA ALA A 231 20.01 -6.19 -16.87
C ALA A 231 19.98 -6.68 -18.33
N ARG A 232 20.32 -7.95 -18.57
CA ARG A 232 20.36 -8.54 -19.91
C ARG A 232 18.95 -8.86 -20.40
N SER A 233 18.58 -8.40 -21.61
CA SER A 233 17.24 -8.57 -22.18
C SER A 233 16.78 -10.04 -22.18
N GLY A 234 17.63 -10.99 -22.57
CA GLY A 234 17.24 -12.41 -22.57
C GLY A 234 16.90 -12.98 -21.18
N GLU A 235 17.61 -12.55 -20.13
CA GLU A 235 17.33 -12.94 -18.75
C GLU A 235 16.09 -12.20 -18.21
N ARG A 236 15.93 -10.93 -18.56
CA ARG A 236 14.79 -10.09 -18.22
C ARG A 236 13.50 -10.66 -18.81
N ARG A 237 13.50 -11.05 -20.08
CA ARG A 237 12.35 -11.71 -20.75
C ARG A 237 11.99 -13.03 -20.08
N ARG A 238 12.97 -13.86 -19.70
CA ARG A 238 12.71 -15.10 -18.94
C ARG A 238 12.09 -14.82 -17.56
N ALA A 239 12.52 -13.74 -16.91
CA ALA A 239 11.93 -13.33 -15.65
C ALA A 239 10.47 -12.83 -15.84
N LEU A 240 10.22 -12.05 -16.88
CA LEU A 240 8.88 -11.59 -17.26
C LEU A 240 7.97 -12.74 -17.67
N GLU A 241 8.47 -13.77 -18.37
CA GLU A 241 7.66 -14.94 -18.76
C GLU A 241 7.10 -15.68 -17.54
N ARG A 242 7.85 -15.74 -16.42
CA ARG A 242 7.35 -16.30 -15.15
C ARG A 242 6.22 -15.47 -14.54
N LEU A 243 6.11 -14.20 -14.91
CA LEU A 243 5.08 -13.27 -14.44
C LEU A 243 3.88 -13.18 -15.39
N ARG A 244 3.88 -13.95 -16.49
CA ARG A 244 2.84 -13.87 -17.52
C ARG A 244 1.45 -14.21 -16.99
N ILE A 245 1.37 -15.18 -16.09
CA ILE A 245 0.12 -15.65 -15.48
C ILE A 245 -0.29 -14.82 -14.26
N GLU A 246 0.50 -13.78 -13.91
CA GLU A 246 0.21 -12.96 -12.75
C GLU A 246 -0.99 -12.05 -13.01
N ASP A 247 -2.01 -12.16 -12.15
CA ASP A 247 -3.26 -11.41 -12.19
C ASP A 247 -3.32 -10.25 -11.19
N ARG A 248 -2.23 -10.02 -10.46
CA ARG A 248 -2.03 -8.91 -9.53
C ARG A 248 -1.22 -7.79 -10.19
N THR A 249 -1.24 -6.60 -9.58
CA THR A 249 -0.34 -5.51 -9.99
C THR A 249 1.11 -5.89 -9.69
N ILE A 250 1.95 -5.92 -10.72
CA ILE A 250 3.39 -6.18 -10.63
C ILE A 250 4.11 -4.86 -10.43
N ILE A 251 5.01 -4.79 -9.44
CA ILE A 251 5.79 -3.60 -9.12
C ILE A 251 7.27 -3.91 -9.27
N LEU A 252 7.96 -3.08 -10.05
CA LEU A 252 9.38 -3.20 -10.39
C LEU A 252 10.10 -1.89 -10.04
N TYR A 253 11.33 -1.99 -9.56
CA TYR A 253 12.26 -0.87 -9.60
C TYR A 253 13.09 -0.94 -10.87
N GLU A 254 13.37 0.19 -11.49
CA GLU A 254 14.17 0.20 -12.70
C GLU A 254 15.05 1.46 -12.83
N ALA A 255 16.20 1.29 -13.43
CA ALA A 255 17.11 2.39 -13.72
C ALA A 255 16.63 3.20 -14.94
N PRO A 256 16.83 4.54 -14.96
CA PRO A 256 16.31 5.40 -16.02
C PRO A 256 16.83 5.04 -17.42
N HIS A 257 18.07 4.57 -17.52
CA HIS A 257 18.67 4.18 -18.81
C HIS A 257 18.18 2.82 -19.33
N ARG A 258 17.43 2.05 -18.50
CA ARG A 258 16.94 0.69 -18.83
C ARG A 258 15.41 0.63 -18.96
N VAL A 259 14.69 1.61 -18.46
CA VAL A 259 13.21 1.57 -18.36
C VAL A 259 12.55 1.44 -19.73
N ALA A 260 13.06 2.08 -20.77
CA ALA A 260 12.51 1.98 -22.12
C ALA A 260 12.55 0.54 -22.65
N GLU A 261 13.74 -0.09 -22.55
CA GLU A 261 13.90 -1.51 -22.92
C GLU A 261 13.04 -2.44 -22.04
N CYS A 262 12.95 -2.14 -20.74
CA CYS A 262 12.14 -2.93 -19.81
C CYS A 262 10.66 -2.87 -20.17
N VAL A 263 10.14 -1.70 -20.52
CA VAL A 263 8.75 -1.50 -20.98
C VAL A 263 8.50 -2.23 -22.30
N ALA A 264 9.45 -2.17 -23.24
CA ALA A 264 9.35 -2.89 -24.52
C ALA A 264 9.31 -4.42 -24.32
N ASP A 265 10.24 -4.97 -23.53
CA ASP A 265 10.25 -6.40 -23.19
C ASP A 265 8.98 -6.81 -22.41
N ALA A 266 8.51 -5.99 -21.48
CA ALA A 266 7.27 -6.25 -20.75
C ALA A 266 6.06 -6.27 -21.69
N ARG A 267 5.95 -5.34 -22.63
CA ARG A 267 4.89 -5.31 -23.64
C ARG A 267 4.90 -6.57 -24.51
N GLU A 268 6.06 -7.02 -24.93
CA GLU A 268 6.19 -8.21 -25.78
C GLU A 268 5.81 -9.49 -25.04
N VAL A 269 6.23 -9.63 -23.77
CA VAL A 269 6.03 -10.87 -22.99
C VAL A 269 4.67 -10.89 -22.26
N LEU A 270 4.27 -9.79 -21.63
CA LEU A 270 3.07 -9.71 -20.80
C LEU A 270 1.83 -9.21 -21.58
N GLY A 271 2.01 -8.77 -22.84
CA GLY A 271 0.97 -8.11 -23.60
C GLY A 271 0.81 -6.62 -23.26
N ASN A 272 -0.15 -5.96 -23.89
CA ASN A 272 -0.34 -4.51 -23.77
C ASN A 272 -1.19 -4.15 -22.54
N ARG A 273 -0.68 -4.48 -21.34
CA ARG A 273 -1.34 -4.22 -20.05
C ARG A 273 -1.36 -2.73 -19.72
N SER A 274 -2.30 -2.33 -18.85
CA SER A 274 -2.27 -1.00 -18.22
C SER A 274 -1.07 -0.90 -17.29
N ALA A 275 -0.38 0.23 -17.31
CA ALA A 275 0.81 0.42 -16.52
C ALA A 275 0.98 1.87 -16.05
N CYS A 276 1.87 2.06 -15.10
CA CYS A 276 2.24 3.37 -14.58
C CYS A 276 3.75 3.44 -14.37
N ILE A 277 4.38 4.49 -14.84
CA ILE A 277 5.75 4.86 -14.50
C ILE A 277 5.68 5.97 -13.46
N ALA A 278 6.06 5.66 -12.22
CA ALA A 278 6.24 6.64 -11.16
C ALA A 278 7.73 7.02 -11.11
N ARG A 279 8.02 8.29 -11.28
CA ARG A 279 9.36 8.83 -11.39
C ARG A 279 9.61 9.85 -10.30
N GLU A 280 10.79 9.80 -9.65
CA GLU A 280 11.23 10.79 -8.67
C GLU A 280 10.16 11.09 -7.59
N VAL A 281 9.52 10.05 -7.09
CA VAL A 281 8.42 10.14 -6.10
C VAL A 281 8.88 10.89 -4.86
N THR A 282 8.10 11.85 -4.39
CA THR A 282 8.34 12.83 -3.31
C THR A 282 9.35 13.93 -3.63
N LYS A 283 10.05 13.89 -4.77
CA LYS A 283 11.06 14.87 -5.18
C LYS A 283 10.46 16.01 -6.00
N LEU A 284 11.27 17.05 -6.28
CA LEU A 284 10.85 18.23 -7.05
C LEU A 284 10.29 17.89 -8.45
N HIS A 285 10.79 16.83 -9.06
CA HIS A 285 10.42 16.40 -10.41
C HIS A 285 9.57 15.12 -10.40
N GLU A 286 8.74 14.95 -9.37
CA GLU A 286 7.80 13.86 -9.28
C GLU A 286 6.87 13.84 -10.50
N GLU A 287 6.75 12.68 -11.12
CA GLU A 287 5.91 12.48 -12.30
C GLU A 287 5.29 11.08 -12.31
N PHE A 288 4.02 11.01 -12.68
CA PHE A 288 3.31 9.76 -12.93
C PHE A 288 2.81 9.72 -14.38
N ARG A 289 3.41 8.83 -15.20
CA ARG A 289 2.93 8.54 -16.56
C ARG A 289 2.09 7.27 -16.51
N ARG A 290 0.82 7.40 -16.87
CA ARG A 290 -0.16 6.29 -16.84
C ARG A 290 -0.65 6.01 -18.24
N GLY A 291 -0.91 4.73 -18.57
CA GLY A 291 -1.43 4.32 -19.88
C GLY A 291 -1.20 2.85 -20.14
N LYS A 292 -1.34 2.43 -21.37
CA LYS A 292 -0.93 1.10 -21.81
C LYS A 292 0.59 1.04 -21.99
N LEU A 293 1.19 -0.16 -21.88
CA LEU A 293 2.62 -0.34 -22.12
C LEU A 293 3.07 0.22 -23.48
N SER A 294 2.22 0.14 -24.53
CA SER A 294 2.50 0.74 -25.83
C SER A 294 2.61 2.27 -25.78
N GLU A 295 1.70 2.93 -25.06
CA GLU A 295 1.68 4.39 -24.91
C GLU A 295 2.87 4.87 -24.09
N LEU A 296 3.21 4.13 -23.04
CA LEU A 296 4.39 4.43 -22.22
C LEU A 296 5.69 4.24 -23.01
N SER A 297 5.78 3.21 -23.89
CA SER A 297 6.92 3.02 -24.79
C SER A 297 7.12 4.25 -25.68
N THR A 298 6.08 4.71 -26.38
CA THR A 298 6.15 5.92 -27.21
C THR A 298 6.51 7.16 -26.40
N SER A 299 5.91 7.34 -25.22
CA SER A 299 6.23 8.46 -24.32
C SER A 299 7.68 8.46 -23.85
N LEU A 300 8.30 7.28 -23.68
CA LEU A 300 9.71 7.17 -23.29
C LEU A 300 10.67 7.47 -24.45
N GLU A 301 10.27 7.15 -25.69
CA GLU A 301 11.01 7.50 -26.91
C GLU A 301 11.03 9.02 -27.12
N GLU A 302 9.88 9.68 -26.97
CA GLU A 302 9.76 11.14 -27.10
C GLU A 302 10.46 11.89 -25.95
N ARG A 303 10.31 11.39 -24.73
CA ARG A 303 10.85 11.99 -23.51
C ARG A 303 11.47 10.93 -22.60
N PRO A 304 12.78 10.68 -22.75
CA PRO A 304 13.48 9.71 -21.91
C PRO A 304 13.37 10.00 -20.42
N ALA A 305 13.19 8.96 -19.63
CA ALA A 305 13.10 9.10 -18.18
C ALA A 305 14.46 9.39 -17.55
N ARG A 306 14.46 10.10 -16.41
CA ARG A 306 15.65 10.40 -15.60
C ARG A 306 15.31 10.21 -14.13
N GLY A 307 16.31 9.93 -13.32
CA GLY A 307 16.15 9.72 -11.88
C GLY A 307 15.66 8.32 -11.52
N GLU A 308 15.06 8.16 -10.36
CA GLU A 308 14.59 6.88 -9.84
C GLU A 308 13.19 6.54 -10.35
N ILE A 309 12.98 5.28 -10.70
CA ILE A 309 11.75 4.85 -11.36
C ILE A 309 11.17 3.62 -10.67
N THR A 310 9.88 3.69 -10.40
CA THR A 310 9.05 2.54 -10.08
C THR A 310 8.11 2.29 -11.25
N LEU A 311 8.23 1.12 -11.89
CA LEU A 311 7.33 0.67 -12.95
C LEU A 311 6.27 -0.25 -12.35
N LEU A 312 5.01 0.09 -12.55
CA LEU A 312 3.87 -0.70 -12.11
C LEU A 312 3.11 -1.21 -13.35
N ILE A 313 2.85 -2.51 -13.38
CA ILE A 313 2.12 -3.16 -14.49
C ILE A 313 0.89 -3.82 -13.90
N GLY A 314 -0.28 -3.38 -14.33
CA GLY A 314 -1.56 -3.94 -13.89
C GLY A 314 -1.77 -5.37 -14.38
N PRO A 315 -2.78 -6.06 -13.85
CA PRO A 315 -3.18 -7.37 -14.35
C PRO A 315 -3.54 -7.30 -15.83
N GLU A 316 -3.54 -8.45 -16.48
CA GLU A 316 -4.14 -8.55 -17.79
C GLU A 316 -5.60 -8.09 -17.67
N ALA A 317 -6.00 -7.11 -18.47
CA ALA A 317 -7.39 -6.69 -18.48
C ALA A 317 -8.21 -7.96 -18.77
N PRO A 318 -9.25 -8.28 -17.99
CA PRO A 318 -10.16 -9.34 -18.36
C PRO A 318 -10.54 -9.04 -19.81
N ALA A 319 -10.28 -10.01 -20.69
CA ALA A 319 -10.51 -9.88 -22.14
C ALA A 319 -11.82 -9.15 -22.28
N ASP A 320 -11.76 -7.93 -22.84
CA ASP A 320 -12.78 -6.90 -22.69
C ASP A 320 -14.17 -7.55 -22.77
N ALA A 321 -14.93 -7.45 -21.68
CA ALA A 321 -16.36 -7.75 -21.75
C ALA A 321 -17.06 -6.92 -22.86
N ARG A 322 -16.40 -5.89 -23.39
CA ARG A 322 -16.81 -5.08 -24.53
C ARG A 322 -16.49 -5.71 -25.88
N THR A 323 -15.44 -6.53 -26.02
CA THR A 323 -15.18 -7.30 -27.24
C THR A 323 -16.12 -8.50 -27.36
N HIS A 324 -16.60 -9.05 -26.24
CA HIS A 324 -17.60 -10.12 -26.27
C HIS A 324 -19.06 -9.60 -26.24
N ALA A 325 -19.29 -8.36 -25.80
CA ALA A 325 -20.61 -7.72 -25.97
C ALA A 325 -20.93 -7.35 -27.43
N ASN A 326 -19.90 -7.26 -28.29
CA ASN A 326 -20.05 -7.06 -29.75
C ASN A 326 -19.87 -8.34 -30.58
N SER A 327 -19.64 -9.51 -29.98
CA SER A 327 -19.77 -10.76 -30.70
C SER A 327 -21.27 -11.00 -30.93
N THR A 328 -21.71 -11.00 -32.18
CA THR A 328 -23.06 -11.40 -32.64
C THR A 328 -23.39 -12.84 -32.25
N GLN A 329 -22.48 -13.56 -31.63
CA GLN A 329 -22.64 -14.94 -31.18
C GLN A 329 -23.46 -14.99 -29.88
N SER A 330 -24.52 -15.80 -29.90
CA SER A 330 -25.35 -16.00 -28.71
C SER A 330 -24.56 -16.66 -27.57
N LEU A 331 -24.99 -16.48 -26.32
CA LEU A 331 -24.35 -17.16 -25.17
C LEU A 331 -24.44 -18.69 -25.30
N ALA A 332 -25.51 -19.19 -25.91
CA ALA A 332 -25.72 -20.58 -26.20
C ALA A 332 -24.69 -21.13 -27.23
N ASP A 333 -24.44 -20.39 -28.31
CA ASP A 333 -23.44 -20.77 -29.32
C ASP A 333 -22.03 -20.79 -28.73
N ARG A 334 -21.72 -19.84 -27.86
CA ARG A 334 -20.41 -19.80 -27.16
C ARG A 334 -20.21 -21.01 -26.24
N VAL A 335 -21.24 -21.42 -25.52
CA VAL A 335 -21.19 -22.63 -24.68
C VAL A 335 -20.95 -23.87 -25.53
N GLU A 336 -21.64 -23.98 -26.68
CA GLU A 336 -21.48 -25.13 -27.61
C GLU A 336 -20.07 -25.14 -28.25
N GLU A 337 -19.52 -23.97 -28.55
CA GLU A 337 -18.18 -23.85 -29.07
C GLU A 337 -17.14 -24.30 -28.02
N LEU A 338 -17.29 -23.90 -26.76
CA LEU A 338 -16.41 -24.35 -25.67
C LEU A 338 -16.46 -25.84 -25.39
N ILE A 339 -17.66 -26.45 -25.50
CA ILE A 339 -17.83 -27.91 -25.44
C ILE A 339 -17.04 -28.58 -26.56
N ARG A 340 -17.14 -28.05 -27.79
CA ARG A 340 -16.51 -28.63 -28.98
C ARG A 340 -14.99 -28.46 -29.00
N GLN A 341 -14.50 -27.27 -28.69
CA GLN A 341 -13.06 -26.92 -28.78
C GLN A 341 -12.26 -27.40 -27.57
N ALA A 342 -12.77 -27.16 -26.36
CA ALA A 342 -12.05 -27.45 -25.11
C ALA A 342 -12.47 -28.80 -24.48
N LYS A 343 -13.42 -29.57 -25.13
CA LYS A 343 -13.97 -30.84 -24.63
C LYS A 343 -14.47 -30.75 -23.17
N LEU A 344 -14.94 -29.57 -22.77
CA LEU A 344 -15.50 -29.31 -21.45
C LEU A 344 -16.91 -29.91 -21.32
N ASP A 345 -17.29 -30.26 -20.09
CA ASP A 345 -18.68 -30.57 -19.82
C ASP A 345 -19.57 -29.31 -19.94
N ARG A 346 -20.88 -29.48 -20.10
CA ARG A 346 -21.81 -28.36 -20.27
C ARG A 346 -21.83 -27.40 -19.09
N LYS A 347 -21.57 -27.89 -17.87
CA LYS A 347 -21.58 -27.07 -16.66
C LYS A 347 -20.32 -26.22 -16.57
N GLU A 348 -19.18 -26.75 -16.97
CA GLU A 348 -17.90 -26.05 -17.00
C GLU A 348 -17.88 -25.04 -18.14
N ALA A 349 -18.37 -25.42 -19.34
CA ALA A 349 -18.50 -24.50 -20.47
C ALA A 349 -19.42 -23.31 -20.14
N LEU A 350 -20.58 -23.55 -19.50
CA LEU A 350 -21.46 -22.48 -19.03
C LEU A 350 -20.80 -21.57 -18.00
N LYS A 351 -20.05 -22.13 -17.06
CA LYS A 351 -19.33 -21.37 -16.05
C LYS A 351 -18.27 -20.46 -16.68
N LEU A 352 -17.56 -20.99 -17.69
CA LEU A 352 -16.54 -20.25 -18.41
C LEU A 352 -17.15 -19.14 -19.28
N ALA A 353 -18.19 -19.43 -20.06
CA ALA A 353 -18.89 -18.47 -20.87
C ALA A 353 -19.56 -17.35 -20.05
N ALA A 354 -20.10 -17.69 -18.88
CA ALA A 354 -20.63 -16.71 -17.92
C ALA A 354 -19.53 -15.77 -17.40
N LYS A 355 -18.38 -16.32 -17.03
CA LYS A 355 -17.21 -15.55 -16.58
C LYS A 355 -16.68 -14.63 -17.69
N GLU A 356 -16.60 -15.09 -18.94
CA GLU A 356 -16.19 -14.30 -20.11
C GLU A 356 -17.09 -13.07 -20.33
N ARG A 357 -18.38 -13.14 -19.96
CA ARG A 357 -19.36 -12.05 -20.12
C ARG A 357 -19.67 -11.29 -18.83
N GLY A 358 -18.95 -11.55 -17.75
CA GLY A 358 -19.18 -10.90 -16.46
C GLY A 358 -20.54 -11.23 -15.83
N LEU A 359 -21.15 -12.38 -16.21
CA LEU A 359 -22.45 -12.82 -15.71
C LEU A 359 -22.29 -13.82 -14.55
N THR A 360 -23.27 -13.82 -13.64
CA THR A 360 -23.36 -14.94 -12.71
C THR A 360 -23.80 -16.20 -13.45
N ARG A 361 -23.46 -17.39 -12.92
CA ARG A 361 -23.90 -18.66 -13.53
C ARG A 361 -25.43 -18.74 -13.64
N HIS A 362 -26.14 -18.17 -12.69
CA HIS A 362 -27.61 -18.13 -12.66
C HIS A 362 -28.16 -17.27 -13.80
N ASP A 363 -27.59 -16.05 -13.99
CA ASP A 363 -28.02 -15.12 -15.05
C ASP A 363 -27.72 -15.68 -16.46
N ALA A 364 -26.54 -16.30 -16.59
CA ALA A 364 -26.17 -16.97 -17.84
C ALA A 364 -27.13 -18.13 -18.20
N TYR A 365 -27.51 -18.93 -17.21
CA TYR A 365 -28.49 -20.01 -17.41
C TYR A 365 -29.87 -19.47 -17.79
N ALA A 366 -30.32 -18.42 -17.07
CA ALA A 366 -31.62 -17.77 -17.38
C ALA A 366 -31.65 -17.18 -18.76
N GLN A 367 -30.56 -16.54 -19.24
CA GLN A 367 -30.47 -16.01 -20.61
C GLN A 367 -30.58 -17.12 -21.69
N ILE A 368 -29.93 -18.28 -21.49
CA ILE A 368 -29.99 -19.39 -22.43
C ILE A 368 -31.38 -20.00 -22.47
N VAL A 369 -32.06 -20.13 -21.33
CA VAL A 369 -33.42 -20.68 -21.25
C VAL A 369 -34.42 -19.74 -21.92
N ASN A 370 -34.35 -18.44 -21.65
CA ASN A 370 -35.24 -17.44 -22.26
C ASN A 370 -35.03 -17.31 -23.77
N ALA A 371 -33.80 -17.44 -24.27
CA ALA A 371 -33.50 -17.42 -25.68
C ALA A 371 -34.08 -18.64 -26.44
N LYS A 372 -34.17 -19.81 -25.79
CA LYS A 372 -34.81 -21.00 -26.35
C LYS A 372 -36.34 -20.90 -26.38
N ALA A 373 -36.92 -20.35 -25.29
CA ALA A 373 -38.38 -20.17 -25.24
C ALA A 373 -38.90 -19.19 -26.29
N GLY A 374 -38.12 -18.15 -26.65
CA GLY A 374 -38.49 -17.21 -27.72
C GLY A 374 -38.30 -17.72 -29.14
N GLN A 375 -37.69 -18.89 -29.35
CA GLN A 375 -37.52 -19.53 -30.66
C GLN A 375 -38.60 -20.59 -30.96
N GLU A 376 -39.35 -21.03 -29.95
CA GLU A 376 -40.44 -22.00 -30.11
C GLU A 376 -41.79 -21.34 -30.41
N ASP A 377 -41.91 -19.99 -30.30
CA ASP A 377 -43.13 -19.21 -30.55
C ASP A 377 -43.14 -18.48 -31.91
N THR A 378 -42.22 -18.80 -32.85
CA THR A 378 -42.15 -18.26 -34.21
C THR A 378 -42.15 -19.38 -35.23
#